data_e4e5cffe8eac9eeaf1abdb27ea49abcf
#
_entry.id   e4e5cffe8eac9eeaf1abdb27ea49abcf
#
_cell.length_a   1.000
_cell.length_b   1.000
_cell.length_c   1.000
_cell.angle_alpha   90.00
_cell.angle_beta   90.00
_cell.angle_gamma   90.00
#
_symmetry.space_group_name_H-M   'P 1'
#
loop_
_entity.id
_entity.type
_entity.pdbx_description
1 polymer ?
#
loop_
_entity_poly.entity_id
_entity_poly.type
_entity_poly.pdbx_seq_one_letter_code
_entity_poly.pdbx_strand_id
1 'polypeptide(L)'
;MNRILGGLCLVLISYSAMAEHHGSEDADLHAAIKTFDHAYATNDVETYFGYYADDATVYFYGARQDVDAYHEEWTAMMEAGGGVEKNEMSDLQVQLMPCGDVAIATSFIDNRTRSPDGTISTARAFETDVWQKIDGEWKIISLHYSDIPSEE
;
A
#
# COMPACT_ATOMS: atom_id res chain seq x y z
N MET A 1 0.81 -65.02 16.67
CA MET A 1 0.85 -63.85 17.58
C MET A 1 1.89 -62.90 17.03
N ASN A 2 1.51 -61.94 16.13
CA ASN A 2 2.37 -60.90 15.64
C ASN A 2 1.67 -59.53 15.82
N ARG A 3 2.25 -58.72 16.69
CA ARG A 3 1.83 -57.35 16.95
C ARG A 3 2.45 -56.45 15.89
N ILE A 4 1.60 -55.79 15.12
CA ILE A 4 2.02 -54.70 14.25
C ILE A 4 1.80 -53.39 15.04
N LEU A 5 2.89 -52.77 15.48
CA LEU A 5 2.95 -51.38 15.85
C LEU A 5 3.53 -50.64 14.64
N GLY A 6 2.79 -49.76 14.06
CA GLY A 6 3.27 -48.96 12.94
C GLY A 6 2.53 -47.67 12.80
N GLY A 7 3.17 -46.58 13.12
CA GLY A 7 3.07 -45.36 12.35
C GLY A 7 1.96 -44.36 12.67
N LEU A 8 2.12 -43.59 13.73
CA LEU A 8 1.45 -42.30 13.88
C LEU A 8 2.52 -41.25 14.19
N CYS A 9 3.13 -40.73 13.15
CA CYS A 9 4.00 -39.54 13.29
C CYS A 9 4.30 -39.00 11.88
N LEU A 10 3.52 -38.03 11.37
CA LEU A 10 3.91 -37.17 10.22
C LEU A 10 2.76 -36.25 9.73
N VAL A 11 2.15 -35.46 10.61
CA VAL A 11 1.21 -34.40 10.15
C VAL A 11 1.43 -33.06 10.86
N LEU A 12 2.38 -32.94 11.80
CA LEU A 12 2.52 -31.71 12.58
C LEU A 12 3.55 -30.68 12.03
N ILE A 13 4.29 -31.01 10.98
CA ILE A 13 5.37 -30.13 10.47
C ILE A 13 4.86 -29.07 9.48
N SER A 14 3.75 -29.30 8.81
CA SER A 14 3.24 -28.41 7.76
C SER A 14 2.55 -27.14 8.29
N TYR A 15 1.96 -27.18 9.47
CA TYR A 15 1.23 -26.04 10.04
C TYR A 15 2.15 -24.93 10.59
N SER A 16 3.28 -25.31 11.19
CA SER A 16 4.23 -24.33 11.75
C SER A 16 4.93 -23.53 10.66
N ALA A 17 5.32 -24.16 9.55
CA ALA A 17 5.99 -23.50 8.45
C ALA A 17 5.08 -22.49 7.72
N MET A 18 3.78 -22.79 7.58
CA MET A 18 2.82 -21.86 7.01
C MET A 18 2.58 -20.64 7.91
N ALA A 19 2.48 -20.84 9.23
CA ALA A 19 2.24 -19.74 10.17
C ALA A 19 3.47 -18.82 10.29
N GLU A 20 4.68 -19.34 10.23
CA GLU A 20 5.92 -18.53 10.21
C GLU A 20 6.07 -17.76 8.90
N HIS A 21 5.70 -18.35 7.79
CA HIS A 21 5.75 -17.70 6.48
C HIS A 21 4.77 -16.50 6.41
N HIS A 22 3.51 -16.70 6.81
CA HIS A 22 2.54 -15.60 6.87
C HIS A 22 2.95 -14.46 7.82
N GLY A 23 3.60 -14.76 8.93
CA GLY A 23 4.09 -13.74 9.86
C GLY A 23 5.21 -12.88 9.27
N SER A 24 6.10 -13.44 8.45
CA SER A 24 7.15 -12.69 7.75
C SER A 24 6.60 -11.84 6.61
N GLU A 25 5.67 -12.37 5.84
CA GLU A 25 4.99 -11.66 4.74
C GLU A 25 4.20 -10.44 5.24
N ASP A 26 3.52 -10.57 6.37
CA ASP A 26 2.81 -9.47 7.02
C ASP A 26 3.76 -8.37 7.49
N ALA A 27 4.92 -8.72 8.07
CA ALA A 27 5.92 -7.76 8.50
C ALA A 27 6.57 -7.00 7.33
N ASP A 28 6.86 -7.71 6.23
CA ASP A 28 7.43 -7.11 5.01
C ASP A 28 6.43 -6.15 4.34
N LEU A 29 5.15 -6.51 4.29
CA LEU A 29 4.08 -5.66 3.78
C LEU A 29 3.93 -4.38 4.62
N HIS A 30 3.89 -4.51 5.95
CA HIS A 30 3.82 -3.33 6.82
C HIS A 30 5.02 -2.40 6.67
N ALA A 31 6.20 -2.94 6.42
CA ALA A 31 7.40 -2.14 6.13
C ALA A 31 7.26 -1.41 4.78
N ALA A 32 6.74 -2.09 3.74
CA ALA A 32 6.49 -1.50 2.43
C ALA A 32 5.47 -0.34 2.51
N ILE A 33 4.33 -0.55 3.19
CA ILE A 33 3.30 0.48 3.40
C ILE A 33 3.90 1.72 4.10
N LYS A 34 4.69 1.53 5.15
CA LYS A 34 5.33 2.65 5.86
C LYS A 34 6.32 3.42 4.99
N THR A 35 7.10 2.71 4.17
CA THR A 35 8.07 3.34 3.28
C THR A 35 7.36 4.12 2.18
N PHE A 36 6.29 3.56 1.61
CA PHE A 36 5.42 4.22 0.62
C PHE A 36 4.81 5.52 1.18
N ASP A 37 4.16 5.46 2.35
CA ASP A 37 3.58 6.63 3.02
C ASP A 37 4.64 7.70 3.32
N HIS A 38 5.81 7.29 3.82
CA HIS A 38 6.92 8.21 4.10
C HIS A 38 7.46 8.86 2.83
N ALA A 39 7.59 8.12 1.74
CA ALA A 39 8.07 8.66 0.45
C ALA A 39 7.11 9.74 -0.07
N TYR A 40 5.79 9.52 0.02
CA TYR A 40 4.80 10.52 -0.30
C TYR A 40 4.94 11.76 0.60
N ALA A 41 4.98 11.57 1.92
CA ALA A 41 5.08 12.65 2.89
C ALA A 41 6.35 13.52 2.73
N THR A 42 7.42 12.94 2.20
CA THR A 42 8.73 13.62 2.01
C THR A 42 9.00 14.06 0.58
N ASN A 43 8.04 13.85 -0.33
CA ASN A 43 8.17 14.15 -1.75
C ASN A 43 9.30 13.37 -2.45
N ASP A 44 9.58 12.15 -2.00
CA ASP A 44 10.50 11.22 -2.64
C ASP A 44 9.78 10.51 -3.79
N VAL A 45 9.75 11.18 -4.95
CA VAL A 45 9.02 10.75 -6.16
C VAL A 45 9.48 9.37 -6.61
N GLU A 46 10.79 9.12 -6.65
CA GLU A 46 11.37 7.87 -7.13
C GLU A 46 10.94 6.69 -6.25
N THR A 47 11.08 6.82 -4.93
CA THR A 47 10.67 5.77 -3.98
C THR A 47 9.16 5.56 -4.01
N TYR A 48 8.36 6.64 -4.04
CA TYR A 48 6.90 6.56 -4.04
C TYR A 48 6.37 5.79 -5.25
N PHE A 49 6.76 6.21 -6.48
CA PHE A 49 6.31 5.54 -7.69
C PHE A 49 6.94 4.17 -7.90
N GLY A 50 8.09 3.90 -7.29
CA GLY A 50 8.72 2.59 -7.27
C GLY A 50 7.89 1.49 -6.61
N TYR A 51 6.90 1.86 -5.79
CA TYR A 51 5.96 0.89 -5.21
C TYR A 51 4.80 0.50 -6.11
N TYR A 52 4.54 1.20 -7.20
CA TYR A 52 3.48 0.81 -8.12
C TYR A 52 3.96 -0.27 -9.10
N ALA A 53 3.06 -1.19 -9.45
CA ALA A 53 3.25 -2.08 -10.58
C ALA A 53 3.10 -1.31 -11.90
N ASP A 54 3.73 -1.77 -12.98
CA ASP A 54 3.74 -1.08 -14.27
C ASP A 54 2.32 -0.86 -14.86
N ASP A 55 1.38 -1.77 -14.56
CA ASP A 55 -0.01 -1.71 -15.00
C ASP A 55 -0.98 -1.26 -13.89
N ALA A 56 -0.47 -0.67 -12.82
CA ALA A 56 -1.28 -0.19 -11.73
C ALA A 56 -2.26 0.91 -12.16
N THR A 57 -3.40 0.96 -11.48
CA THR A 57 -4.41 1.98 -11.70
C THR A 57 -4.68 2.77 -10.43
N VAL A 58 -4.87 4.07 -10.57
CA VAL A 58 -5.23 4.97 -9.49
C VAL A 58 -6.61 5.59 -9.73
N TYR A 59 -7.36 5.79 -8.64
CA TYR A 59 -8.69 6.36 -8.66
C TYR A 59 -8.72 7.56 -7.74
N PHE A 60 -8.74 8.77 -8.32
CA PHE A 60 -8.78 10.03 -7.60
C PHE A 60 -9.99 10.85 -8.04
N TYR A 61 -10.73 11.41 -7.09
CA TYR A 61 -11.78 12.40 -7.34
C TYR A 61 -12.81 11.97 -8.41
N GLY A 62 -13.14 10.67 -8.42
CA GLY A 62 -14.11 10.11 -9.36
C GLY A 62 -13.55 9.81 -10.76
N ALA A 63 -12.27 9.98 -10.98
CA ALA A 63 -11.58 9.60 -12.21
C ALA A 63 -10.63 8.42 -12.01
N ARG A 64 -10.46 7.63 -13.05
CA ARG A 64 -9.44 6.58 -13.14
C ARG A 64 -8.33 7.04 -14.06
N GLN A 65 -7.09 6.81 -13.68
CA GLN A 65 -5.92 7.06 -14.53
C GLN A 65 -4.87 5.97 -14.37
N ASP A 66 -3.96 5.90 -15.32
CA ASP A 66 -2.79 5.03 -15.26
C ASP A 66 -1.74 5.64 -14.32
N VAL A 67 -0.89 4.79 -13.74
CA VAL A 67 0.16 5.24 -12.84
C VAL A 67 1.19 6.14 -13.56
N ASP A 68 1.48 5.88 -14.84
CA ASP A 68 2.40 6.71 -15.62
C ASP A 68 1.90 8.16 -15.77
N ALA A 69 0.62 8.33 -16.09
CA ALA A 69 0.01 9.67 -16.19
C ALA A 69 0.04 10.38 -14.83
N TYR A 70 -0.24 9.67 -13.74
CA TYR A 70 -0.16 10.21 -12.39
C TYR A 70 1.28 10.62 -12.03
N HIS A 71 2.27 9.81 -12.40
CA HIS A 71 3.68 10.11 -12.17
C HIS A 71 4.13 11.37 -12.92
N GLU A 72 3.73 11.50 -14.19
CA GLU A 72 4.02 12.70 -14.99
C GLU A 72 3.41 13.98 -14.37
N GLU A 73 2.14 13.92 -13.97
CA GLU A 73 1.43 15.05 -13.34
C GLU A 73 2.09 15.46 -12.02
N TRP A 74 2.42 14.47 -11.17
CA TRP A 74 3.08 14.73 -9.90
C TRP A 74 4.47 15.34 -10.09
N THR A 75 5.28 14.76 -10.96
CA THR A 75 6.64 15.27 -11.27
C THR A 75 6.57 16.71 -11.76
N ALA A 76 5.66 17.03 -12.68
CA ALA A 76 5.47 18.38 -13.17
C ALA A 76 5.04 19.37 -12.06
N MET A 77 4.18 18.94 -11.15
CA MET A 77 3.77 19.75 -10.00
C MET A 77 4.96 20.05 -9.09
N MET A 78 5.80 19.04 -8.81
CA MET A 78 6.98 19.18 -7.96
C MET A 78 8.03 20.10 -8.58
N GLU A 79 8.33 19.93 -9.87
CA GLU A 79 9.26 20.78 -10.61
C GLU A 79 8.80 22.24 -10.65
N ALA A 80 7.51 22.49 -10.67
CA ALA A 80 6.92 23.82 -10.62
C ALA A 80 6.85 24.42 -9.20
N GLY A 81 7.38 23.72 -8.18
CA GLY A 81 7.47 24.21 -6.79
C GLY A 81 6.26 23.88 -5.90
N GLY A 82 5.38 22.99 -6.36
CA GLY A 82 4.32 22.38 -5.55
C GLY A 82 4.86 21.27 -4.64
N GLY A 83 3.99 20.54 -3.97
CA GLY A 83 4.35 19.37 -3.19
C GLY A 83 3.50 19.11 -1.96
N VAL A 84 3.78 18.00 -1.31
CA VAL A 84 3.18 17.61 -0.03
C VAL A 84 3.87 18.35 1.10
N GLU A 85 3.09 19.03 1.93
CA GLU A 85 3.58 19.70 3.15
C GLU A 85 3.34 18.85 4.40
N LYS A 86 2.33 18.00 4.35
CA LYS A 86 1.96 17.09 5.42
C LYS A 86 1.22 15.90 4.85
N ASN A 87 1.53 14.71 5.36
CA ASN A 87 0.74 13.50 5.17
C ASN A 87 0.75 12.71 6.48
N GLU A 88 -0.41 12.40 7.02
CA GLU A 88 -0.55 11.59 8.22
C GLU A 88 -1.53 10.46 7.96
N MET A 89 -1.00 9.24 7.94
CA MET A 89 -1.80 8.03 7.88
C MET A 89 -2.26 7.63 9.28
N SER A 90 -3.52 7.23 9.41
CA SER A 90 -4.11 6.74 10.67
C SER A 90 -5.07 5.58 10.44
N ASP A 91 -5.30 4.79 11.49
CA ASP A 91 -6.21 3.62 11.49
C ASP A 91 -5.92 2.63 10.35
N LEU A 92 -4.63 2.33 10.13
CA LEU A 92 -4.23 1.35 9.12
C LEU A 92 -4.77 -0.04 9.48
N GLN A 93 -5.55 -0.60 8.56
CA GLN A 93 -6.04 -1.98 8.60
C GLN A 93 -5.46 -2.74 7.41
N VAL A 94 -4.87 -3.90 7.66
CA VAL A 94 -4.29 -4.75 6.62
C VAL A 94 -4.99 -6.09 6.62
N GLN A 95 -5.48 -6.52 5.46
CA GLN A 95 -6.06 -7.82 5.25
C GLN A 95 -5.22 -8.61 4.25
N LEU A 96 -4.34 -9.46 4.75
CA LEU A 96 -3.57 -10.39 3.91
C LEU A 96 -4.48 -11.53 3.43
N MET A 97 -4.44 -11.83 2.13
CA MET A 97 -5.19 -12.93 1.55
C MET A 97 -4.54 -14.28 1.90
N PRO A 98 -5.33 -15.40 1.91
CA PRO A 98 -4.81 -16.72 2.28
C PRO A 98 -3.67 -17.24 1.39
N CYS A 99 -3.50 -16.71 0.17
CA CYS A 99 -2.37 -17.04 -0.70
C CYS A 99 -1.04 -16.44 -0.23
N GLY A 100 -1.07 -15.39 0.61
CA GLY A 100 0.11 -14.69 1.10
C GLY A 100 0.68 -13.63 0.14
N ASP A 101 0.23 -13.57 -1.10
CA ASP A 101 0.79 -12.74 -2.17
C ASP A 101 -0.03 -11.50 -2.49
N VAL A 102 -1.21 -11.36 -1.88
CA VAL A 102 -2.14 -10.23 -2.10
C VAL A 102 -2.66 -9.73 -0.76
N ALA A 103 -2.74 -8.42 -0.63
CA ALA A 103 -3.32 -7.78 0.54
C ALA A 103 -4.16 -6.56 0.16
N ILE A 104 -5.09 -6.20 1.03
CA ILE A 104 -5.82 -4.94 1.00
C ILE A 104 -5.40 -4.14 2.24
N ALA A 105 -4.90 -2.94 2.02
CA ALA A 105 -4.63 -1.98 3.08
C ALA A 105 -5.66 -0.85 3.00
N THR A 106 -6.20 -0.43 4.13
CA THR A 106 -7.11 0.71 4.23
C THR A 106 -6.67 1.63 5.34
N SER A 107 -6.79 2.94 5.14
CA SER A 107 -6.42 3.94 6.13
C SER A 107 -7.17 5.25 5.95
N PHE A 108 -7.12 6.10 6.97
CA PHE A 108 -7.44 7.52 6.82
C PHE A 108 -6.16 8.30 6.58
N ILE A 109 -6.23 9.27 5.65
CA ILE A 109 -5.13 10.16 5.29
C ILE A 109 -5.55 11.60 5.59
N ASP A 110 -4.81 12.27 6.46
CA ASP A 110 -4.88 13.72 6.65
C ASP A 110 -3.74 14.39 5.85
N ASN A 111 -4.10 15.00 4.74
CA ASN A 111 -3.17 15.54 3.76
C ASN A 111 -3.20 17.07 3.70
N ARG A 112 -2.03 17.66 3.44
CA ARG A 112 -1.87 19.06 3.10
C ARG A 112 -0.86 19.19 1.96
N THR A 113 -1.31 19.76 0.86
CA THR A 113 -0.51 19.99 -0.34
C THR A 113 -0.41 21.46 -0.67
N ARG A 114 0.66 21.84 -1.33
CA ARG A 114 0.88 23.17 -1.91
C ARG A 114 0.94 23.05 -3.43
N SER A 115 0.10 23.82 -4.11
CA SER A 115 0.17 23.97 -5.56
C SER A 115 1.32 24.89 -5.97
N PRO A 116 1.77 24.87 -7.26
CA PRO A 116 2.83 25.72 -7.75
C PRO A 116 2.60 27.23 -7.58
N ASP A 117 1.35 27.67 -7.57
CA ASP A 117 0.95 29.07 -7.33
C ASP A 117 0.96 29.47 -5.84
N GLY A 118 1.32 28.54 -4.95
CA GLY A 118 1.35 28.73 -3.51
C GLY A 118 0.03 28.44 -2.80
N THR A 119 -1.02 28.06 -3.51
CA THR A 119 -2.31 27.68 -2.91
C THR A 119 -2.15 26.43 -2.07
N ILE A 120 -2.67 26.48 -0.84
CA ILE A 120 -2.68 25.34 0.10
C ILE A 120 -4.04 24.65 0.03
N SER A 121 -4.02 23.34 -0.14
CA SER A 121 -5.17 22.47 -0.01
C SER A 121 -5.00 21.52 1.18
N THR A 122 -6.07 21.26 1.91
CA THR A 122 -6.11 20.26 2.97
C THR A 122 -7.28 19.31 2.72
N ALA A 123 -7.05 18.04 2.89
CA ALA A 123 -8.07 17.01 2.74
C ALA A 123 -7.93 15.97 3.86
N ARG A 124 -9.07 15.41 4.27
CA ARG A 124 -9.14 14.13 4.95
C ARG A 124 -9.76 13.14 4.00
N ALA A 125 -9.13 12.01 3.81
CA ALA A 125 -9.57 11.02 2.85
C ALA A 125 -9.57 9.63 3.44
N PHE A 126 -10.30 8.72 2.78
CA PHE A 126 -10.19 7.29 2.95
C PHE A 126 -9.41 6.73 1.77
N GLU A 127 -8.36 5.98 2.07
CA GLU A 127 -7.51 5.34 1.05
C GLU A 127 -7.64 3.83 1.14
N THR A 128 -7.64 3.18 -0.01
CA THR A 128 -7.63 1.72 -0.16
C THR A 128 -6.60 1.34 -1.19
N ASP A 129 -5.63 0.55 -0.77
CA ASP A 129 -4.58 0.01 -1.63
C ASP A 129 -4.72 -1.49 -1.76
N VAL A 130 -4.62 -1.98 -2.99
CA VAL A 130 -4.44 -3.40 -3.26
C VAL A 130 -2.98 -3.65 -3.56
N TRP A 131 -2.34 -4.40 -2.69
CA TRP A 131 -0.95 -4.80 -2.78
C TRP A 131 -0.83 -6.21 -3.32
N GLN A 132 0.15 -6.45 -4.19
CA GLN A 132 0.50 -7.75 -4.70
C GLN A 132 2.01 -7.97 -4.62
N LYS A 133 2.43 -9.17 -4.24
CA LYS A 133 3.84 -9.57 -4.28
C LYS A 133 4.21 -9.97 -5.69
N ILE A 134 5.08 -9.19 -6.35
CA ILE A 134 5.56 -9.39 -7.71
C ILE A 134 7.08 -9.57 -7.63
N ASP A 135 7.59 -10.70 -8.10
CA ASP A 135 9.02 -11.04 -8.04
C ASP A 135 9.67 -10.93 -6.65
N GLY A 136 8.85 -11.17 -5.61
CA GLY A 136 9.28 -11.12 -4.21
C GLY A 136 9.16 -9.75 -3.54
N GLU A 137 8.74 -8.71 -4.26
CA GLU A 137 8.52 -7.36 -3.76
C GLU A 137 7.04 -7.00 -3.70
N TRP A 138 6.61 -6.28 -2.65
CA TRP A 138 5.27 -5.75 -2.55
C TRP A 138 5.08 -4.53 -3.46
N LYS A 139 4.09 -4.59 -4.36
CA LYS A 139 3.71 -3.52 -5.29
C LYS A 139 2.23 -3.21 -5.18
N ILE A 140 1.86 -1.95 -5.37
CA ILE A 140 0.47 -1.51 -5.47
C ILE A 140 -0.02 -1.79 -6.90
N ILE A 141 -1.10 -2.54 -7.04
CA ILE A 141 -1.77 -2.79 -8.32
C ILE A 141 -3.02 -1.93 -8.51
N SER A 142 -3.56 -1.40 -7.41
CA SER A 142 -4.67 -0.45 -7.46
C SER A 142 -4.66 0.41 -6.20
N LEU A 143 -4.83 1.72 -6.36
CA LEU A 143 -5.04 2.66 -5.27
C LEU A 143 -6.34 3.43 -5.50
N HIS A 144 -7.13 3.58 -4.45
CA HIS A 144 -8.32 4.43 -4.44
C HIS A 144 -8.27 5.40 -3.27
N TYR A 145 -8.29 6.68 -3.59
CA TYR A 145 -8.34 7.78 -2.64
C TYR A 145 -9.64 8.56 -2.81
N SER A 146 -10.37 8.76 -1.74
CA SER A 146 -11.63 9.51 -1.75
C SER A 146 -11.72 10.48 -0.59
N ASP A 147 -11.97 11.75 -0.90
CA ASP A 147 -12.17 12.78 0.13
C ASP A 147 -13.38 12.48 1.00
N ILE A 148 -13.22 12.72 2.29
CA ILE A 148 -14.31 12.73 3.27
C ILE A 148 -14.77 14.18 3.39
N PRO A 149 -16.03 14.48 3.00
CA PRO A 149 -16.56 15.84 3.15
C PRO A 149 -16.47 16.32 4.60
N SER A 150 -16.01 17.55 4.81
CA SER A 150 -16.10 18.19 6.12
C SER A 150 -17.58 18.40 6.47
N GLU A 151 -17.98 18.05 7.68
CA GLU A 151 -19.30 18.46 8.19
C GLU A 151 -19.34 19.99 8.28
N GLU A 152 -20.32 20.59 7.59
CA GLU A 152 -20.60 22.03 7.67
C GLU A 152 -21.30 22.39 9.00
#